data_dcf5527f5fa4b5cf56b6817e61fc5789
#
_entry.id   dcf5527f5fa4b5cf56b6817e61fc5789
#
_cell.length_a   1.000
_cell.length_b   1.000
_cell.length_c   1.000
_cell.angle_alpha   90.00
_cell.angle_beta   90.00
_cell.angle_gamma   90.00
#
_symmetry.space_group_name_H-M   'P 1'
#
loop_
_entity.id
_entity.type
_entity.pdbx_description
1 polymer ?
#
loop_
_entity_poly.entity_id
_entity_poly.type
_entity_poly.pdbx_seq_one_letter_code
_entity_poly.pdbx_strand_id
1 'polypeptide(L)'
;MKDLIIIGAGPIGLACGIEAKKNNLDYEIIDKGMLVNSIFNYPVNTTFFSTADKLEIGEIPFISHNVKPTRTEALEYYRRVCDSWKLNLSLYNEVSEILNKNSHFELKTQNGIMNSKKIIICTGFYDIPYLLNIPGEELNKVLHYYNESHPYYKMDVAIVGAGNSAVDVALDTNSSII
;
A
#
# COMPACT_ATOMS: atom_id res chain seq x y z
N MET A 1 3.73 -25.89 7.62
CA MET A 1 3.70 -24.74 8.55
C MET A 1 4.87 -23.83 8.19
N LYS A 2 4.63 -22.56 7.89
CA LYS A 2 5.66 -21.59 7.52
C LYS A 2 6.51 -21.19 8.72
N ASP A 3 7.75 -20.78 8.48
CA ASP A 3 8.58 -20.13 9.53
C ASP A 3 8.07 -18.71 9.78
N LEU A 4 7.64 -18.02 8.71
CA LEU A 4 7.18 -16.64 8.76
C LEU A 4 6.05 -16.37 7.75
N ILE A 5 4.99 -15.70 8.19
CA ILE A 5 4.01 -15.05 7.32
C ILE A 5 4.11 -13.54 7.50
N ILE A 6 4.19 -12.82 6.39
CA ILE A 6 4.22 -11.36 6.32
C ILE A 6 2.89 -10.89 5.77
N ILE A 7 2.15 -10.08 6.53
CA ILE A 7 0.82 -9.60 6.16
C ILE A 7 0.95 -8.16 5.62
N GLY A 8 0.75 -8.02 4.32
CA GLY A 8 0.90 -6.79 3.56
C GLY A 8 2.06 -6.87 2.56
N ALA A 9 1.75 -6.73 1.27
CA ALA A 9 2.70 -6.71 0.16
C ALA A 9 3.04 -5.27 -0.29
N GLY A 10 3.06 -4.35 0.66
CA GLY A 10 3.62 -3.00 0.49
C GLY A 10 5.15 -3.01 0.57
N PRO A 11 5.82 -1.85 0.36
CA PRO A 11 7.29 -1.76 0.36
C PRO A 11 7.96 -2.40 1.58
N ILE A 12 7.39 -2.22 2.77
CA ILE A 12 7.92 -2.77 4.02
C ILE A 12 7.77 -4.30 4.05
N GLY A 13 6.61 -4.83 3.64
CA GLY A 13 6.39 -6.28 3.57
C GLY A 13 7.32 -6.95 2.57
N LEU A 14 7.57 -6.30 1.43
CA LEU A 14 8.54 -6.78 0.42
C LEU A 14 9.96 -6.79 0.99
N ALA A 15 10.38 -5.73 1.68
CA ALA A 15 11.68 -5.67 2.34
C ALA A 15 11.83 -6.79 3.39
N CYS A 16 10.80 -7.04 4.20
CA CYS A 16 10.80 -8.17 5.14
C CYS A 16 10.91 -9.53 4.41
N GLY A 17 10.22 -9.69 3.28
CA GLY A 17 10.29 -10.89 2.46
C GLY A 17 11.68 -11.12 1.87
N ILE A 18 12.36 -10.07 1.43
CA ILE A 18 13.75 -10.13 0.96
C ILE A 18 14.66 -10.62 2.08
N GLU A 19 14.55 -10.06 3.28
CA GLU A 19 15.36 -10.47 4.42
C GLU A 19 15.02 -11.91 4.87
N ALA A 20 13.75 -12.31 4.84
CA ALA A 20 13.37 -13.70 5.10
C ALA A 20 14.03 -14.66 4.10
N LYS A 21 14.06 -14.30 2.82
CA LYS A 21 14.69 -15.08 1.77
C LYS A 21 16.23 -15.15 1.93
N LYS A 22 16.89 -14.03 2.24
CA LYS A 22 18.34 -14.01 2.53
C LYS A 22 18.70 -14.95 3.69
N ASN A 23 17.81 -15.11 4.65
CA ASN A 23 17.99 -15.99 5.81
C ASN A 23 17.44 -17.42 5.60
N ASN A 24 17.08 -17.80 4.37
CA ASN A 24 16.56 -19.12 4.00
C ASN A 24 15.34 -19.57 4.81
N LEU A 25 14.49 -18.63 5.23
CA LEU A 25 13.23 -18.96 5.92
C LEU A 25 12.19 -19.46 4.90
N ASP A 26 11.36 -20.43 5.31
CA ASP A 26 10.13 -20.75 4.59
C ASP A 26 9.08 -19.69 4.92
N TYR A 27 8.92 -18.71 4.03
CA TYR A 27 8.04 -17.56 4.24
C TYR A 27 6.99 -17.42 3.15
N GLU A 28 5.97 -16.60 3.44
CA GLU A 28 5.00 -16.14 2.47
C GLU A 28 4.56 -14.70 2.80
N ILE A 29 4.42 -13.86 1.78
CA ILE A 29 3.86 -12.52 1.89
C ILE A 29 2.42 -12.59 1.41
N ILE A 30 1.47 -12.17 2.24
CA ILE A 30 0.04 -12.20 1.93
C ILE A 30 -0.49 -10.77 1.86
N ASP A 31 -1.32 -10.48 0.86
CA ASP A 31 -2.04 -9.20 0.77
C ASP A 31 -3.47 -9.42 0.33
N LYS A 32 -4.42 -8.63 0.88
CA LYS A 32 -5.83 -8.63 0.48
C LYS A 32 -6.06 -8.12 -0.94
N GLY A 33 -5.16 -7.27 -1.42
CA GLY A 33 -5.21 -6.64 -2.73
C GLY A 33 -4.06 -7.04 -3.63
N MET A 34 -3.75 -6.15 -4.55
CA MET A 34 -2.64 -6.31 -5.47
C MET A 34 -1.30 -5.91 -4.83
N LEU A 35 -0.23 -6.20 -5.52
CA LEU A 35 1.11 -5.76 -5.13
C LEU A 35 1.17 -4.25 -4.94
N VAL A 36 1.72 -3.79 -3.80
CA VAL A 36 1.79 -2.39 -3.37
C VAL A 36 0.46 -1.64 -3.52
N ASN A 37 -0.61 -2.27 -3.06
CA ASN A 37 -1.98 -1.81 -3.22
C ASN A 37 -2.19 -0.35 -2.79
N SER A 38 -1.59 0.10 -1.70
CA SER A 38 -1.70 1.50 -1.24
C SER A 38 -1.10 2.47 -2.27
N ILE A 39 0.05 2.15 -2.88
CA ILE A 39 0.68 2.98 -3.92
C ILE A 39 -0.21 3.01 -5.17
N PHE A 40 -0.82 1.88 -5.53
CA PHE A 40 -1.76 1.85 -6.65
C PHE A 40 -2.96 2.78 -6.43
N ASN A 41 -3.43 2.92 -5.19
CA ASN A 41 -4.56 3.78 -4.84
C ASN A 41 -4.17 5.25 -4.57
N TYR A 42 -2.90 5.63 -4.69
CA TYR A 42 -2.52 7.06 -4.67
C TYR A 42 -3.05 7.78 -5.91
N PRO A 43 -3.23 9.10 -5.85
CA PRO A 43 -3.59 9.89 -7.03
C PRO A 43 -2.68 9.58 -8.22
N VAL A 44 -3.25 9.55 -9.42
CA VAL A 44 -2.53 9.11 -10.65
C VAL A 44 -1.25 9.91 -10.89
N ASN A 45 -1.31 11.22 -10.63
CA ASN A 45 -0.21 12.16 -10.86
C ASN A 45 0.73 12.32 -9.65
N THR A 46 0.62 11.45 -8.64
CA THR A 46 1.45 11.55 -7.43
C THR A 46 2.93 11.42 -7.76
N THR A 47 3.70 12.39 -7.25
CA THR A 47 5.16 12.33 -7.14
C THR A 47 5.52 12.10 -5.68
N PHE A 48 6.42 11.17 -5.40
CA PHE A 48 6.84 10.88 -4.03
C PHE A 48 7.57 12.05 -3.38
N PHE A 49 7.42 12.20 -2.07
CA PHE A 49 8.17 13.22 -1.32
C PHE A 49 9.65 12.85 -1.18
N SER A 50 9.96 11.56 -1.11
CA SER A 50 11.30 11.02 -1.04
C SER A 50 11.93 10.88 -2.41
N THR A 51 13.26 10.98 -2.46
CA THR A 51 14.06 10.67 -3.63
C THR A 51 14.10 9.16 -3.90
N ALA A 52 14.39 8.77 -5.14
CA ALA A 52 14.36 7.36 -5.56
C ALA A 52 15.27 6.47 -4.71
N ASP A 53 16.49 6.94 -4.39
CA ASP A 53 17.46 6.24 -3.55
C ASP A 53 16.96 5.89 -2.15
N LYS A 54 16.07 6.71 -1.58
CA LYS A 54 15.47 6.45 -0.26
C LYS A 54 14.31 5.45 -0.29
N LEU A 55 13.82 5.14 -1.46
CA LEU A 55 12.72 4.18 -1.67
C LEU A 55 13.23 2.82 -2.11
N GLU A 56 14.54 2.70 -2.36
CA GLU A 56 15.18 1.45 -2.77
C GLU A 56 15.10 0.36 -1.70
N ILE A 57 14.83 -0.86 -2.14
CA ILE A 57 14.85 -2.06 -1.29
C ILE A 57 15.57 -3.20 -2.02
N GLY A 58 16.17 -4.10 -1.24
CA GLY A 58 16.75 -5.35 -1.74
C GLY A 58 17.91 -5.14 -2.71
N GLU A 59 18.65 -4.05 -2.57
CA GLU A 59 19.81 -3.74 -3.43
C GLU A 59 19.46 -3.63 -4.93
N ILE A 60 18.20 -3.37 -5.24
CA ILE A 60 17.72 -3.12 -6.60
C ILE A 60 17.62 -1.60 -6.81
N PRO A 61 18.35 -1.02 -7.76
CA PRO A 61 18.30 0.42 -8.01
C PRO A 61 16.92 0.88 -8.46
N PHE A 62 16.43 1.97 -7.88
CA PHE A 62 15.22 2.63 -8.33
C PHE A 62 15.58 3.75 -9.33
N ILE A 63 15.62 3.39 -10.59
CA ILE A 63 15.89 4.33 -11.67
C ILE A 63 14.60 5.10 -11.98
N SER A 64 14.63 6.40 -11.85
CA SER A 64 13.51 7.28 -12.11
C SER A 64 13.93 8.42 -13.05
N HIS A 65 12.98 8.98 -13.77
CA HIS A 65 13.21 10.06 -14.72
C HIS A 65 13.61 11.37 -14.03
N ASN A 66 13.03 11.58 -12.84
CA ASN A 66 13.29 12.72 -11.98
C ASN A 66 13.89 12.27 -10.64
N VAL A 67 14.46 13.20 -9.89
CA VAL A 67 15.01 12.93 -8.55
C VAL A 67 13.98 12.29 -7.62
N LYS A 68 12.73 12.73 -7.73
CA LYS A 68 11.58 12.17 -7.00
C LYS A 68 10.74 11.36 -7.98
N PRO A 69 10.55 10.05 -7.74
CA PRO A 69 9.83 9.20 -8.66
C PRO A 69 8.32 9.45 -8.61
N THR A 70 7.66 9.11 -9.71
CA THR A 70 6.21 9.10 -9.83
C THR A 70 5.60 7.80 -9.30
N ARG A 71 4.28 7.82 -9.08
CA ARG A 71 3.50 6.63 -8.75
C ARG A 71 3.71 5.51 -9.77
N THR A 72 3.70 5.82 -11.05
CA THR A 72 3.85 4.82 -12.12
C THR A 72 5.23 4.16 -12.10
N GLU A 73 6.29 4.94 -11.90
CA GLU A 73 7.65 4.42 -11.75
C GLU A 73 7.78 3.53 -10.50
N ALA A 74 7.14 3.90 -9.40
CA ALA A 74 7.14 3.09 -8.19
C ALA A 74 6.42 1.74 -8.38
N LEU A 75 5.29 1.72 -9.07
CA LEU A 75 4.57 0.48 -9.39
C LEU A 75 5.42 -0.47 -10.25
N GLU A 76 6.14 0.06 -11.24
CA GLU A 76 7.09 -0.72 -12.04
C GLU A 76 8.24 -1.23 -11.17
N TYR A 77 8.84 -0.34 -10.39
CA TYR A 77 9.97 -0.66 -9.53
C TYR A 77 9.69 -1.83 -8.58
N TYR A 78 8.58 -1.78 -7.85
CA TYR A 78 8.25 -2.85 -6.89
C TYR A 78 7.90 -4.18 -7.57
N ARG A 79 7.32 -4.18 -8.79
CA ARG A 79 7.18 -5.40 -9.59
C ARG A 79 8.55 -6.00 -9.92
N ARG A 80 9.47 -5.17 -10.42
CA ARG A 80 10.83 -5.59 -10.77
C ARG A 80 11.61 -6.12 -9.56
N VAL A 81 11.43 -5.51 -8.39
CA VAL A 81 11.99 -6.04 -7.13
C VAL A 81 11.46 -7.44 -6.83
N CYS A 82 10.14 -7.64 -6.92
CA CYS A 82 9.53 -8.95 -6.66
C CYS A 82 10.04 -10.02 -7.62
N ASP A 83 10.15 -9.70 -8.91
CA ASP A 83 10.63 -10.61 -9.95
C ASP A 83 12.11 -10.93 -9.76
N SER A 84 12.95 -9.93 -9.50
CA SER A 84 14.38 -10.09 -9.30
C SER A 84 14.68 -10.98 -8.09
N TRP A 85 13.96 -10.76 -6.99
CA TRP A 85 14.09 -11.57 -5.79
C TRP A 85 13.27 -12.86 -5.83
N LYS A 86 12.37 -13.05 -6.81
CA LYS A 86 11.42 -14.18 -6.88
C LYS A 86 10.74 -14.38 -5.53
N LEU A 87 10.05 -13.34 -5.05
CA LEU A 87 9.41 -13.35 -3.75
C LEU A 87 8.17 -14.26 -3.75
N ASN A 88 7.93 -14.94 -2.65
CA ASN A 88 6.74 -15.77 -2.46
C ASN A 88 5.57 -14.86 -2.06
N LEU A 89 4.64 -14.63 -3.00
CA LEU A 89 3.50 -13.73 -2.85
C LEU A 89 2.18 -14.49 -2.96
N SER A 90 1.25 -14.19 -2.06
CA SER A 90 -0.16 -14.60 -2.10
C SER A 90 -1.02 -13.34 -2.11
N LEU A 91 -1.25 -12.79 -3.30
CA LEU A 91 -2.07 -11.59 -3.52
C LEU A 91 -3.56 -11.96 -3.60
N TYR A 92 -4.44 -10.98 -3.37
CA TYR A 92 -5.90 -11.16 -3.33
C TYR A 92 -6.31 -12.26 -2.34
N ASN A 93 -5.62 -12.33 -1.22
CA ASN A 93 -5.81 -13.32 -0.18
C ASN A 93 -5.88 -12.62 1.19
N GLU A 94 -7.06 -12.16 1.55
CA GLU A 94 -7.29 -11.42 2.78
C GLU A 94 -7.13 -12.29 4.02
N VAL A 95 -6.38 -11.80 5.00
CA VAL A 95 -6.34 -12.38 6.35
C VAL A 95 -7.45 -11.76 7.18
N SER A 96 -8.47 -12.54 7.51
CA SER A 96 -9.63 -12.08 8.28
C SER A 96 -9.48 -12.26 9.79
N GLU A 97 -8.67 -13.22 10.21
CA GLU A 97 -8.48 -13.51 11.64
C GLU A 97 -7.10 -14.13 11.89
N ILE A 98 -6.50 -13.78 13.03
CA ILE A 98 -5.25 -14.35 13.52
C ILE A 98 -5.47 -14.91 14.91
N LEU A 99 -5.22 -16.21 15.07
CA LEU A 99 -5.34 -16.93 16.34
C LEU A 99 -3.97 -17.37 16.84
N ASN A 100 -3.66 -17.03 18.07
CA ASN A 100 -2.45 -17.53 18.74
C ASN A 100 -2.74 -18.90 19.38
N LYS A 101 -2.05 -19.94 18.92
CA LYS A 101 -2.21 -21.36 19.33
C LYS A 101 -1.02 -21.82 20.19
N ASN A 102 -0.54 -21.04 21.12
CA ASN A 102 0.58 -21.34 22.04
C ASN A 102 1.93 -21.60 21.32
N SER A 103 2.00 -22.46 20.33
CA SER A 103 3.22 -22.83 19.62
C SER A 103 3.34 -22.22 18.23
N HIS A 104 2.26 -21.66 17.68
CA HIS A 104 2.20 -21.09 16.34
C HIS A 104 1.01 -20.14 16.19
N PHE A 105 0.96 -19.42 15.08
CA PHE A 105 -0.18 -18.61 14.67
C PHE A 105 -0.97 -19.35 13.58
N GLU A 106 -2.29 -19.39 13.74
CA GLU A 106 -3.24 -19.82 12.72
C GLU A 106 -3.88 -18.57 12.10
N LEU A 107 -3.80 -18.44 10.79
CA LEU A 107 -4.37 -17.34 10.04
C LEU A 107 -5.53 -17.87 9.20
N LYS A 108 -6.72 -17.29 9.39
CA LYS A 108 -7.85 -17.52 8.47
C LYS A 108 -7.72 -16.56 7.30
N THR A 109 -7.60 -17.09 6.12
CA THR A 109 -7.46 -16.33 4.89
C THR A 109 -8.61 -16.66 3.93
N GLN A 110 -8.78 -15.83 2.91
CA GLN A 110 -9.78 -16.07 1.86
C GLN A 110 -9.57 -17.44 1.17
N ASN A 111 -8.32 -17.89 1.05
CA ASN A 111 -7.97 -19.14 0.38
C ASN A 111 -7.84 -20.33 1.34
N GLY A 112 -8.18 -20.17 2.62
CA GLY A 112 -8.15 -21.24 3.62
C GLY A 112 -7.31 -20.89 4.85
N ILE A 113 -6.96 -21.92 5.63
CA ILE A 113 -6.20 -21.73 6.88
C ILE A 113 -4.70 -21.91 6.62
N MET A 114 -3.92 -20.97 7.12
CA MET A 114 -2.46 -21.03 7.08
C MET A 114 -1.88 -21.04 8.50
N ASN A 115 -0.76 -21.75 8.68
CA ASN A 115 -0.07 -21.83 9.96
C ASN A 115 1.36 -21.32 9.85
N SER A 116 1.79 -20.51 10.82
CA SER A 116 3.14 -19.95 10.87
C SER A 116 3.70 -19.90 12.29
N LYS A 117 5.01 -20.10 12.41
CA LYS A 117 5.71 -19.93 13.70
C LYS A 117 5.75 -18.47 14.14
N LYS A 118 5.86 -17.55 13.18
CA LYS A 118 5.94 -16.09 13.41
C LYS A 118 5.14 -15.35 12.36
N ILE A 119 4.69 -14.15 12.71
CA ILE A 119 4.02 -13.21 11.79
C ILE A 119 4.67 -11.83 11.89
N ILE A 120 4.65 -11.11 10.77
CA ILE A 120 4.96 -9.68 10.70
C ILE A 120 3.75 -8.98 10.07
N ILE A 121 3.28 -7.91 10.69
CA ILE A 121 2.14 -7.12 10.22
C ILE A 121 2.68 -5.86 9.53
N CYS A 122 2.45 -5.75 8.22
CA CYS A 122 2.90 -4.67 7.36
C CYS A 122 1.73 -4.06 6.57
N THR A 123 0.54 -4.00 7.17
CA THR A 123 -0.72 -3.62 6.49
C THR A 123 -0.80 -2.14 6.10
N GLY A 124 0.08 -1.30 6.64
CA GLY A 124 0.04 0.14 6.39
C GLY A 124 -1.18 0.82 7.04
N PHE A 125 -1.52 2.02 6.57
CA PHE A 125 -2.61 2.83 7.13
C PHE A 125 -3.47 3.55 6.05
N TYR A 126 -3.13 3.42 4.78
CA TYR A 126 -3.77 4.20 3.71
C TYR A 126 -5.16 3.67 3.31
N ASP A 127 -5.40 2.38 3.49
CA ASP A 127 -6.60 1.70 2.96
C ASP A 127 -7.92 2.07 3.67
N ILE A 128 -7.84 2.60 4.89
CA ILE A 128 -9.03 2.93 5.69
C ILE A 128 -9.02 4.43 5.93
N PRO A 129 -9.98 5.16 5.34
CA PRO A 129 -10.08 6.59 5.55
C PRO A 129 -10.47 6.90 6.99
N TYR A 130 -9.93 8.00 7.54
CA TYR A 130 -10.40 8.54 8.80
C TYR A 130 -11.71 9.27 8.56
N LEU A 131 -12.81 8.73 9.10
CA LEU A 131 -14.14 9.31 8.97
C LEU A 131 -14.34 10.39 10.02
N LEU A 132 -14.98 11.49 9.64
CA LEU A 132 -15.36 12.58 10.54
C LEU A 132 -16.65 12.25 11.31
N ASN A 133 -17.44 11.31 10.81
CA ASN A 133 -18.74 10.88 11.34
C ASN A 133 -19.73 12.06 11.44
N ILE A 134 -19.78 12.88 10.41
CA ILE A 134 -20.71 14.02 10.30
C ILE A 134 -21.86 13.69 9.33
N PRO A 135 -23.04 14.31 9.51
CA PRO A 135 -24.17 14.10 8.60
C PRO A 135 -23.81 14.46 7.15
N GLY A 136 -24.09 13.54 6.23
CA GLY A 136 -23.84 13.72 4.80
C GLY A 136 -22.50 13.17 4.32
N GLU A 137 -21.64 12.70 5.21
CA GLU A 137 -20.35 12.09 4.84
C GLU A 137 -20.55 10.80 4.03
N GLU A 138 -21.67 10.12 4.22
CA GLU A 138 -22.05 8.89 3.51
C GLU A 138 -22.61 9.13 2.09
N LEU A 139 -22.79 10.37 1.68
CA LEU A 139 -23.34 10.69 0.36
C LEU A 139 -22.34 10.33 -0.75
N ASN A 140 -22.83 9.81 -1.86
CA ASN A 140 -22.02 9.40 -3.03
C ASN A 140 -21.14 10.52 -3.62
N LYS A 141 -21.44 11.79 -3.33
CA LYS A 141 -20.64 12.94 -3.74
C LYS A 141 -19.47 13.23 -2.82
N VAL A 142 -19.38 12.57 -1.66
CA VAL A 142 -18.28 12.70 -0.70
C VAL A 142 -17.27 11.60 -0.98
N LEU A 143 -16.04 12.00 -1.28
CA LEU A 143 -14.98 11.08 -1.60
C LEU A 143 -13.85 11.21 -0.58
N HIS A 144 -13.36 10.07 -0.07
CA HIS A 144 -12.23 10.01 0.85
C HIS A 144 -10.90 9.77 0.15
N TYR A 145 -10.95 9.40 -1.14
CA TYR A 145 -9.79 9.18 -1.98
C TYR A 145 -9.93 9.98 -3.26
N TYR A 146 -8.93 10.79 -3.54
CA TYR A 146 -8.81 11.53 -4.78
C TYR A 146 -7.98 10.73 -5.77
N ASN A 147 -8.39 10.74 -7.03
CA ASN A 147 -7.67 10.06 -8.11
C ASN A 147 -6.99 11.04 -9.07
N GLU A 148 -7.77 11.92 -9.69
CA GLU A 148 -7.32 12.91 -10.66
C GLU A 148 -8.32 14.07 -10.79
N SER A 149 -7.89 15.21 -11.34
CA SER A 149 -8.70 16.42 -11.43
C SER A 149 -9.75 16.42 -12.56
N HIS A 150 -9.56 15.63 -13.59
CA HIS A 150 -10.38 15.67 -14.80
C HIS A 150 -11.91 15.53 -14.54
N PRO A 151 -12.36 14.62 -13.65
CA PRO A 151 -13.80 14.48 -13.36
C PRO A 151 -14.44 15.73 -12.73
N TYR A 152 -13.64 16.62 -12.16
CA TYR A 152 -14.13 17.83 -11.46
C TYR A 152 -14.11 19.09 -12.33
N TYR A 153 -13.85 18.95 -13.63
CA TYR A 153 -13.81 20.11 -14.54
C TYR A 153 -15.13 20.88 -14.54
N LYS A 154 -15.06 22.19 -14.23
CA LYS A 154 -16.21 23.10 -14.06
C LYS A 154 -17.19 22.70 -12.96
N MET A 155 -16.73 21.97 -11.94
CA MET A 155 -17.52 21.68 -10.75
C MET A 155 -17.08 22.56 -9.57
N ASP A 156 -18.02 22.88 -8.69
CA ASP A 156 -17.71 23.46 -7.39
C ASP A 156 -17.28 22.32 -6.45
N VAL A 157 -16.02 22.34 -6.02
CA VAL A 157 -15.42 21.31 -5.17
C VAL A 157 -15.03 21.90 -3.83
N ALA A 158 -15.47 21.29 -2.75
CA ALA A 158 -15.01 21.60 -1.41
C ALA A 158 -14.04 20.50 -0.94
N ILE A 159 -12.89 20.92 -0.40
CA ILE A 159 -11.87 20.02 0.12
C ILE A 159 -11.77 20.24 1.62
N VAL A 160 -12.02 19.21 2.40
CA VAL A 160 -11.99 19.24 3.86
C VAL A 160 -10.67 18.65 4.36
N GLY A 161 -9.89 19.47 5.06
CA GLY A 161 -8.62 19.05 5.65
C GLY A 161 -7.50 20.07 5.40
N ALA A 162 -6.41 19.94 6.16
CA ALA A 162 -5.25 20.83 6.09
C ALA A 162 -3.91 20.08 5.96
N GLY A 163 -3.95 18.79 5.64
CA GLY A 163 -2.75 17.99 5.37
C GLY A 163 -2.24 18.18 3.93
N ASN A 164 -1.05 17.64 3.66
CA ASN A 164 -0.42 17.71 2.33
C ASN A 164 -1.36 17.23 1.22
N SER A 165 -2.09 16.14 1.43
CA SER A 165 -3.03 15.61 0.44
C SER A 165 -4.14 16.61 0.08
N ALA A 166 -4.67 17.36 1.06
CA ALA A 166 -5.69 18.38 0.79
C ALA A 166 -5.13 19.53 -0.05
N VAL A 167 -3.89 19.95 0.25
CA VAL A 167 -3.20 21.00 -0.51
C VAL A 167 -2.93 20.53 -1.94
N ASP A 168 -2.44 19.30 -2.12
CA ASP A 168 -2.16 18.73 -3.44
C ASP A 168 -3.43 18.65 -4.30
N VAL A 169 -4.55 18.19 -3.71
CA VAL A 169 -5.85 18.15 -4.40
C VAL A 169 -6.34 19.55 -4.76
N ALA A 170 -6.20 20.53 -3.85
CA ALA A 170 -6.63 21.89 -4.11
C ALA A 170 -5.84 22.53 -5.26
N LEU A 171 -4.53 22.28 -5.31
CA LEU A 171 -3.69 22.75 -6.40
C LEU A 171 -4.04 22.08 -7.73
N ASP A 172 -4.27 20.76 -7.72
CA ASP A 172 -4.58 20.00 -8.93
C ASP A 172 -5.98 20.33 -9.48
N THR A 173 -6.96 20.57 -8.61
CA THR A 173 -8.34 20.96 -9.01
C THR A 173 -8.55 22.46 -9.14
N ASN A 174 -7.58 23.29 -8.76
CA ASN A 174 -7.71 24.74 -8.64
C ASN A 174 -8.90 25.16 -7.75
N SER A 175 -9.07 24.46 -6.64
CA SER A 175 -10.20 24.58 -5.70
C SER A 175 -9.78 25.25 -4.39
N SER A 176 -10.77 25.74 -3.64
CA SER A 176 -10.57 26.29 -2.29
C SER A 176 -10.62 25.19 -1.23
N ILE A 177 -9.73 25.29 -0.23
CA ILE A 177 -9.74 24.41 0.96
C ILE A 177 -10.64 25.01 2.03
N ILE A 178 -11.44 24.21 2.69
CA ILE A 178 -12.30 24.57 3.82
C ILE A 178 -11.77 23.91 5.09
#